data_b59b353b1640021af7813acab7ac4a15
#
_entry.id   b59b353b1640021af7813acab7ac4a15
#
_cell.length_a   1.000
_cell.length_b   1.000
_cell.length_c   1.000
_cell.angle_alpha   90.00
_cell.angle_beta   90.00
_cell.angle_gamma   90.00
#
_symmetry.space_group_name_H-M   'P 1'
#
loop_
_entity.id
_entity.type
_entity.pdbx_description
1 polymer ?
#
loop_
_entity_poly.entity_id
_entity_poly.type
_entity_poly.pdbx_seq_one_letter_code
_entity_poly.pdbx_strand_id
1 'polypeptide(L)'
;VGSIYSDTLKKGSNVEEPKKIIIFSGHHDSAYEFRWLYMTKFGYYIAEAILLLAVISYFAFSVIWFAGLLTGYEMVTVRNILWGMSVTVAPIGTIIGFLFLGSKKNGGDVPGAIDNLSGVAVSLTVGKILKENPNLIPKDTEIRIISFGSEEAGVRGSKAYVKKHLKELKKKETYVINHDTL
;
A
#
# COMPACT_ATOMS: atom_id res chain seq x y z
N VAL A 1 -18.46 -3.30 4.44
CA VAL A 1 -18.90 -1.94 4.06
C VAL A 1 -20.17 -1.62 4.82
N GLY A 2 -20.20 -0.49 5.54
CA GLY A 2 -21.38 0.08 6.15
C GLY A 2 -21.72 1.42 5.49
N SER A 3 -23.01 1.70 5.27
CA SER A 3 -23.47 2.96 4.69
C SER A 3 -24.38 3.71 5.64
N ILE A 4 -24.22 5.03 5.69
CA ILE A 4 -25.05 5.97 6.43
C ILE A 4 -25.50 7.05 5.44
N TYR A 5 -26.78 7.36 5.44
CA TYR A 5 -27.35 8.34 4.51
C TYR A 5 -27.76 9.61 5.23
N SER A 6 -27.56 10.76 4.58
CA SER A 6 -28.06 12.04 5.06
C SER A 6 -29.59 12.01 5.17
N ASP A 7 -30.14 12.79 6.08
CA ASP A 7 -31.61 12.85 6.27
C ASP A 7 -32.34 13.39 5.04
N THR A 8 -31.66 14.18 4.20
CA THR A 8 -32.23 14.68 2.92
C THR A 8 -32.54 13.57 1.92
N LEU A 9 -31.88 12.40 2.05
CA LEU A 9 -32.09 11.24 1.19
C LEU A 9 -33.16 10.28 1.71
N LYS A 10 -33.56 10.43 2.97
CA LYS A 10 -34.54 9.54 3.62
C LYS A 10 -35.96 10.06 3.35
N LYS A 11 -36.75 9.32 2.57
CA LYS A 11 -38.17 9.57 2.34
C LYS A 11 -39.00 8.38 2.82
N GLY A 12 -39.43 8.41 4.07
CA GLY A 12 -40.12 7.28 4.72
C GLY A 12 -39.19 6.05 4.79
N SER A 13 -39.61 4.93 4.21
CA SER A 13 -38.84 3.69 4.15
C SER A 13 -37.81 3.66 2.97
N ASN A 14 -37.88 4.61 2.06
CA ASN A 14 -37.04 4.64 0.87
C ASN A 14 -35.87 5.62 1.04
N VAL A 15 -34.74 5.31 0.40
CA VAL A 15 -33.58 6.18 0.33
C VAL A 15 -33.41 6.61 -1.13
N GLU A 16 -33.41 7.92 -1.36
CA GLU A 16 -33.11 8.46 -2.69
C GLU A 16 -31.65 8.25 -3.07
N GLU A 17 -31.35 8.31 -4.36
CA GLU A 17 -29.99 8.13 -4.86
C GLU A 17 -29.10 9.31 -4.43
N PRO A 18 -27.98 9.07 -3.74
CA PRO A 18 -27.08 10.13 -3.31
C PRO A 18 -26.37 10.78 -4.49
N LYS A 19 -26.14 12.09 -4.40
CA LYS A 19 -25.31 12.83 -5.36
C LYS A 19 -23.83 12.78 -4.99
N LYS A 20 -23.55 12.61 -3.69
CA LYS A 20 -22.20 12.59 -3.12
C LYS A 20 -21.93 11.31 -2.35
N ILE A 21 -20.70 10.84 -2.39
CA ILE A 21 -20.21 9.71 -1.59
C ILE A 21 -18.94 10.17 -0.86
N ILE A 22 -18.92 9.98 0.46
CA ILE A 22 -17.71 10.16 1.26
C ILE A 22 -17.35 8.81 1.86
N ILE A 23 -16.16 8.34 1.58
CA ILE A 23 -15.65 7.05 2.04
C ILE A 23 -14.60 7.30 3.12
N PHE A 24 -14.81 6.77 4.32
CA PHE A 24 -13.79 6.64 5.34
C PHE A 24 -13.29 5.20 5.34
N SER A 25 -11.99 5.02 5.25
CA SER A 25 -11.40 3.70 5.12
C SER A 25 -10.12 3.52 5.92
N GLY A 26 -9.78 2.28 6.17
CA GLY A 26 -8.51 1.77 6.65
C GLY A 26 -8.40 0.31 6.25
N HIS A 27 -7.26 -0.32 6.41
CA HIS A 27 -7.12 -1.76 6.17
C HIS A 27 -6.98 -2.53 7.50
N HIS A 28 -7.37 -3.81 7.49
CA HIS A 28 -7.37 -4.67 8.67
C HIS A 28 -6.41 -5.85 8.58
N ASP A 29 -5.75 -6.01 7.46
CA ASP A 29 -4.65 -6.97 7.34
C ASP A 29 -3.35 -6.35 7.85
N SER A 30 -2.43 -7.20 8.25
CA SER A 30 -1.12 -6.82 8.75
C SER A 30 -0.01 -7.44 7.91
N ALA A 31 1.13 -6.78 7.86
CA ALA A 31 2.34 -7.29 7.23
C ALA A 31 2.87 -8.53 7.95
N TYR A 32 3.69 -9.30 7.25
CA TYR A 32 4.49 -10.34 7.89
C TYR A 32 5.65 -9.72 8.66
N GLU A 33 6.07 -10.37 9.75
CA GLU A 33 7.21 -9.94 10.53
C GLU A 33 8.48 -9.89 9.68
N PHE A 34 9.12 -8.73 9.60
CA PHE A 34 10.44 -8.57 9.01
C PHE A 34 11.51 -9.04 9.99
N ARG A 35 11.87 -10.31 9.93
CA ARG A 35 12.85 -10.91 10.85
C ARG A 35 14.19 -10.19 10.85
N TRP A 36 14.65 -9.75 9.70
CA TRP A 36 15.90 -9.01 9.59
C TRP A 36 15.86 -7.70 10.36
N LEU A 37 14.76 -6.95 10.27
CA LEU A 37 14.57 -5.73 11.04
C LEU A 37 14.58 -6.03 12.54
N TYR A 38 13.85 -7.09 12.94
CA TYR A 38 13.79 -7.52 14.34
C TYR A 38 15.17 -7.95 14.90
N MET A 39 15.92 -8.75 14.14
CA MET A 39 17.21 -9.31 14.57
C MET A 39 18.35 -8.30 14.50
N THR A 40 18.40 -7.46 13.48
CA THR A 40 19.55 -6.58 13.20
C THR A 40 19.29 -5.12 13.54
N LYS A 41 18.04 -4.74 13.82
CA LYS A 41 17.65 -3.36 14.12
C LYS A 41 18.31 -2.35 13.16
N PHE A 42 19.29 -1.58 13.65
CA PHE A 42 20.01 -0.60 12.83
C PHE A 42 20.77 -1.22 11.63
N GLY A 43 21.25 -2.45 11.78
CA GLY A 43 21.94 -3.18 10.70
C GLY A 43 21.07 -3.42 9.47
N TYR A 44 19.75 -3.50 9.62
CA TYR A 44 18.80 -3.57 8.51
C TYR A 44 18.96 -2.39 7.54
N TYR A 45 18.95 -1.18 8.05
CA TYR A 45 19.06 0.04 7.22
C TYR A 45 20.40 0.12 6.49
N ILE A 46 21.49 -0.36 7.12
CA ILE A 46 22.80 -0.45 6.47
C ILE A 46 22.76 -1.44 5.31
N ALA A 47 22.20 -2.63 5.52
CA ALA A 47 22.08 -3.65 4.48
C ALA A 47 21.21 -3.16 3.31
N GLU A 48 20.11 -2.48 3.59
CA GLU A 48 19.22 -1.89 2.59
C GLU A 48 19.95 -0.80 1.78
N ALA A 49 20.68 0.10 2.45
CA ALA A 49 21.46 1.14 1.78
C ALA A 49 22.56 0.55 0.86
N ILE A 50 23.25 -0.50 1.31
CA ILE A 50 24.27 -1.20 0.49
C ILE A 50 23.61 -1.84 -0.74
N LEU A 51 22.47 -2.52 -0.55
CA LEU A 51 21.74 -3.15 -1.65
C LEU A 51 21.26 -2.12 -2.66
N LEU A 52 20.68 -1.00 -2.21
CA LEU A 52 20.24 0.09 -3.06
C LEU A 52 21.41 0.69 -3.86
N LEU A 53 22.54 0.94 -3.20
CA LEU A 53 23.75 1.45 -3.85
C LEU A 53 24.27 0.48 -4.92
N ALA A 54 24.23 -0.82 -4.65
CA ALA A 54 24.62 -1.86 -5.61
C ALA A 54 23.68 -1.87 -6.82
N VAL A 55 22.38 -1.75 -6.65
CA VAL A 55 21.40 -1.69 -7.76
C VAL A 55 21.61 -0.43 -8.60
N ILE A 56 21.79 0.74 -7.97
CA ILE A 56 22.06 2.00 -8.67
C ILE A 56 23.35 1.91 -9.47
N SER A 57 24.42 1.37 -8.87
CA SER A 57 25.72 1.19 -9.54
C SER A 57 25.61 0.24 -10.73
N TYR A 58 24.90 -0.87 -10.56
CA TYR A 58 24.66 -1.82 -11.64
C TYR A 58 23.94 -1.17 -12.83
N PHE A 59 22.91 -0.40 -12.54
CA PHE A 59 22.16 0.33 -13.57
C PHE A 59 23.05 1.37 -14.28
N ALA A 60 23.81 2.17 -13.53
CA ALA A 60 24.72 3.16 -14.09
C ALA A 60 25.78 2.53 -15.01
N PHE A 61 26.45 1.47 -14.57
CA PHE A 61 27.41 0.74 -15.40
C PHE A 61 26.76 0.12 -16.65
N SER A 62 25.51 -0.38 -16.53
CA SER A 62 24.78 -0.92 -17.67
C SER A 62 24.49 0.15 -18.73
N VAL A 63 24.12 1.35 -18.33
CA VAL A 63 23.89 2.49 -19.23
C VAL A 63 25.21 2.90 -19.92
N ILE A 64 26.30 2.99 -19.18
CA ILE A 64 27.64 3.34 -19.73
C ILE A 64 28.06 2.29 -20.74
N TRP A 65 27.92 1.02 -20.41
CA TRP A 65 28.28 -0.07 -21.34
C TRP A 65 27.42 -0.04 -22.60
N PHE A 66 26.11 0.17 -22.47
CA PHE A 66 25.20 0.27 -23.61
C PHE A 66 25.55 1.46 -24.51
N ALA A 67 25.90 2.61 -23.94
CA ALA A 67 26.37 3.78 -24.70
C ALA A 67 27.67 3.47 -25.45
N GLY A 68 28.59 2.72 -24.84
CA GLY A 68 29.80 2.24 -25.49
C GLY A 68 29.52 1.37 -26.73
N LEU A 69 28.56 0.45 -26.63
CA LEU A 69 28.13 -0.39 -27.75
C LEU A 69 27.59 0.45 -28.92
N LEU A 70 26.80 1.48 -28.63
CA LEU A 70 26.21 2.37 -29.65
C LEU A 70 27.31 3.20 -30.40
N THR A 71 28.39 3.54 -29.69
CA THR A 71 29.50 4.32 -30.25
C THR A 71 30.60 3.48 -30.86
N GLY A 72 30.50 2.14 -30.81
CA GLY A 72 31.51 1.20 -31.27
C GLY A 72 32.74 1.15 -30.36
N TYR A 73 32.66 1.69 -29.15
CA TYR A 73 33.75 1.70 -28.18
C TYR A 73 33.69 0.50 -27.24
N GLU A 74 34.64 -0.42 -27.34
CA GLU A 74 34.68 -1.58 -26.44
C GLU A 74 35.10 -1.19 -25.02
N MET A 75 34.14 -1.16 -24.11
CA MET A 75 34.39 -0.90 -22.68
C MET A 75 34.58 -2.21 -21.90
N VAL A 76 35.67 -2.92 -22.17
CA VAL A 76 35.99 -4.25 -21.59
C VAL A 76 35.95 -4.19 -20.04
N THR A 77 36.51 -3.17 -19.44
CA THR A 77 36.55 -3.00 -17.99
C THR A 77 35.13 -2.87 -17.41
N VAL A 78 34.26 -2.05 -18.02
CA VAL A 78 32.87 -1.88 -17.58
C VAL A 78 32.08 -3.18 -17.71
N ARG A 79 32.26 -3.89 -18.82
CA ARG A 79 31.68 -5.22 -19.04
C ARG A 79 32.09 -6.21 -17.94
N ASN A 80 33.37 -6.27 -17.62
CA ASN A 80 33.89 -7.19 -16.60
C ASN A 80 33.39 -6.84 -15.18
N ILE A 81 33.27 -5.54 -14.86
CA ILE A 81 32.64 -5.08 -13.61
C ILE A 81 31.17 -5.54 -13.55
N LEU A 82 30.39 -5.31 -14.60
CA LEU A 82 28.99 -5.74 -14.68
C LEU A 82 28.86 -7.26 -14.53
N TRP A 83 29.74 -8.01 -15.17
CA TRP A 83 29.76 -9.47 -15.04
C TRP A 83 30.06 -9.89 -13.59
N GLY A 84 31.08 -9.32 -12.98
CA GLY A 84 31.41 -9.55 -11.56
C GLY A 84 30.24 -9.22 -10.62
N MET A 85 29.57 -8.09 -10.83
CA MET A 85 28.38 -7.71 -10.06
C MET A 85 27.23 -8.69 -10.26
N SER A 86 27.02 -9.18 -11.49
CA SER A 86 25.95 -10.13 -11.79
C SER A 86 26.12 -11.47 -11.08
N VAL A 87 27.36 -11.97 -10.97
CA VAL A 87 27.64 -13.28 -10.35
C VAL A 87 27.83 -13.21 -8.83
N THR A 88 27.99 -12.02 -8.26
CA THR A 88 28.21 -11.83 -6.82
C THR A 88 27.04 -11.09 -6.16
N VAL A 89 26.78 -9.84 -6.55
CA VAL A 89 25.83 -8.96 -5.88
C VAL A 89 24.38 -9.41 -6.14
N ALA A 90 24.04 -9.83 -7.36
CA ALA A 90 22.68 -10.23 -7.69
C ALA A 90 22.22 -11.50 -6.93
N PRO A 91 23.00 -12.60 -6.84
CA PRO A 91 22.63 -13.75 -6.03
C PRO A 91 22.50 -13.41 -4.53
N ILE A 92 23.45 -12.64 -3.99
CA ILE A 92 23.41 -12.21 -2.59
C ILE A 92 22.18 -11.34 -2.34
N GLY A 93 21.91 -10.36 -3.21
CA GLY A 93 20.72 -9.53 -3.13
C GLY A 93 19.42 -10.33 -3.22
N THR A 94 19.39 -11.36 -4.08
CA THR A 94 18.25 -12.27 -4.19
C THR A 94 18.03 -13.06 -2.90
N ILE A 95 19.08 -13.62 -2.31
CA ILE A 95 19.01 -14.34 -1.03
C ILE A 95 18.51 -13.40 0.07
N ILE A 96 19.08 -12.20 0.17
CA ILE A 96 18.63 -11.17 1.12
C ILE A 96 17.16 -10.83 0.86
N GLY A 97 16.75 -10.64 -0.40
CA GLY A 97 15.36 -10.38 -0.77
C GLY A 97 14.40 -11.47 -0.29
N PHE A 98 14.78 -12.76 -0.38
CA PHE A 98 14.00 -13.86 0.19
C PHE A 98 13.91 -13.82 1.71
N LEU A 99 14.88 -13.26 2.40
CA LEU A 99 14.86 -13.09 3.85
C LEU A 99 13.93 -11.95 4.31
N PHE A 100 13.56 -11.04 3.39
CA PHE A 100 12.50 -10.03 3.60
C PHE A 100 11.09 -10.63 3.50
N LEU A 101 10.95 -11.81 2.88
CA LEU A 101 9.67 -12.50 2.84
C LEU A 101 9.42 -13.10 4.23
N GLY A 102 8.45 -12.56 4.95
CA GLY A 102 8.03 -13.06 6.24
C GLY A 102 7.67 -14.54 6.16
N SER A 103 7.94 -15.29 7.21
CA SER A 103 7.65 -16.73 7.27
C SER A 103 6.48 -16.99 8.23
N LYS A 104 5.44 -17.61 7.71
CA LYS A 104 4.31 -18.12 8.50
C LYS A 104 4.69 -19.18 9.54
N LYS A 105 5.84 -19.83 9.37
CA LYS A 105 6.21 -21.05 10.08
C LYS A 105 6.48 -20.89 11.59
N ASN A 106 6.61 -19.66 12.10
CA ASN A 106 6.95 -19.39 13.50
C ASN A 106 6.11 -18.24 14.10
N GLY A 107 4.85 -18.10 13.71
CA GLY A 107 3.98 -17.05 14.27
C GLY A 107 4.33 -15.64 13.80
N GLY A 108 4.86 -15.50 12.59
CA GLY A 108 5.37 -14.25 12.06
C GLY A 108 4.32 -13.25 11.58
N ASP A 109 3.12 -13.27 12.16
CA ASP A 109 2.12 -12.23 11.90
C ASP A 109 2.34 -11.09 12.90
N VAL A 110 2.49 -9.87 12.39
CA VAL A 110 2.53 -8.66 13.22
C VAL A 110 1.11 -8.37 13.70
N PRO A 111 0.89 -7.94 14.96
CA PRO A 111 -0.45 -7.66 15.49
C PRO A 111 -1.22 -6.60 14.70
N GLY A 112 -0.56 -5.75 13.92
CA GLY A 112 -1.20 -4.73 13.07
C GLY A 112 -1.97 -3.67 13.85
N ALA A 113 -1.64 -3.42 15.13
CA ALA A 113 -2.40 -2.52 15.98
C ALA A 113 -2.30 -1.07 15.48
N ILE A 114 -1.09 -0.62 15.13
CA ILE A 114 -0.84 0.69 14.57
C ILE A 114 -1.09 0.65 13.05
N ASP A 115 -0.54 -0.33 12.38
CA ASP A 115 -0.67 -0.56 10.95
C ASP A 115 -1.50 -1.83 10.68
N ASN A 116 -2.85 -1.76 10.43
CA ASN A 116 -3.56 -0.47 10.44
C ASN A 116 -4.94 -0.59 11.13
N LEU A 117 -5.02 -1.33 12.25
CA LEU A 117 -6.26 -1.38 13.05
C LEU A 117 -6.61 -0.01 13.64
N SER A 118 -5.62 0.86 13.88
CA SER A 118 -5.84 2.23 14.32
C SER A 118 -6.69 3.01 13.31
N GLY A 119 -6.36 2.96 12.03
CA GLY A 119 -7.12 3.61 10.96
C GLY A 119 -8.54 3.07 10.81
N VAL A 120 -8.71 1.75 10.98
CA VAL A 120 -10.04 1.12 11.01
C VAL A 120 -10.85 1.62 12.21
N ALA A 121 -10.24 1.70 13.40
CA ALA A 121 -10.91 2.18 14.61
C ALA A 121 -11.36 3.63 14.48
N VAL A 122 -10.54 4.50 13.90
CA VAL A 122 -10.90 5.90 13.62
C VAL A 122 -12.07 5.96 12.62
N SER A 123 -12.00 5.22 11.51
CA SER A 123 -13.07 5.18 10.51
C SER A 123 -14.40 4.71 11.11
N LEU A 124 -14.37 3.69 11.95
CA LEU A 124 -15.56 3.21 12.68
C LEU A 124 -16.10 4.24 13.68
N THR A 125 -15.21 4.93 14.40
CA THR A 125 -15.58 5.98 15.36
C THR A 125 -16.25 7.15 14.65
N VAL A 126 -15.69 7.60 13.51
CA VAL A 126 -16.31 8.62 12.65
C VAL A 126 -17.71 8.16 12.22
N GLY A 127 -17.84 6.91 11.76
CA GLY A 127 -19.13 6.34 11.38
C GLY A 127 -20.14 6.34 12.53
N LYS A 128 -19.71 6.00 13.75
CA LYS A 128 -20.56 6.05 14.95
C LYS A 128 -21.03 7.48 15.23
N ILE A 129 -20.10 8.45 15.26
CA ILE A 129 -20.42 9.86 15.52
C ILE A 129 -21.42 10.39 14.48
N LEU A 130 -21.21 10.11 13.20
CA LEU A 130 -22.11 10.57 12.14
C LEU A 130 -23.48 9.91 12.19
N LYS A 131 -23.56 8.65 12.63
CA LYS A 131 -24.84 7.96 12.84
C LYS A 131 -25.64 8.55 14.00
N GLU A 132 -24.95 8.94 15.08
CA GLU A 132 -25.55 9.57 16.25
C GLU A 132 -25.90 11.04 16.01
N ASN A 133 -25.23 11.70 15.06
CA ASN A 133 -25.39 13.11 14.71
C ASN A 133 -25.62 13.31 13.21
N PRO A 134 -26.78 12.93 12.65
CA PRO A 134 -27.04 12.98 11.21
C PRO A 134 -26.97 14.39 10.61
N ASN A 135 -27.14 15.43 11.43
CA ASN A 135 -27.01 16.83 11.04
C ASN A 135 -25.58 17.22 10.61
N LEU A 136 -24.57 16.43 10.96
CA LEU A 136 -23.19 16.61 10.50
C LEU A 136 -22.95 16.07 9.08
N ILE A 137 -23.87 15.25 8.57
CA ILE A 137 -23.74 14.67 7.22
C ILE A 137 -24.18 15.72 6.19
N PRO A 138 -23.34 16.06 5.19
CA PRO A 138 -23.74 16.98 4.13
C PRO A 138 -24.98 16.50 3.38
N LYS A 139 -25.77 17.44 2.86
CA LYS A 139 -26.99 17.13 2.11
C LYS A 139 -26.68 16.23 0.90
N ASP A 140 -27.63 15.37 0.57
CA ASP A 140 -27.56 14.45 -0.59
C ASP A 140 -26.34 13.53 -0.58
N THR A 141 -25.83 13.18 0.62
CA THR A 141 -24.57 12.44 0.80
C THR A 141 -24.79 11.06 1.40
N GLU A 142 -24.12 10.06 0.85
CA GLU A 142 -23.88 8.76 1.44
C GLU A 142 -22.48 8.72 2.06
N ILE A 143 -22.41 8.34 3.32
CA ILE A 143 -21.15 8.04 4.02
C ILE A 143 -20.92 6.54 3.95
N ARG A 144 -19.76 6.10 3.47
CA ARG A 144 -19.35 4.70 3.47
C ARG A 144 -18.17 4.50 4.42
N ILE A 145 -18.32 3.54 5.33
CA ILE A 145 -17.24 3.09 6.20
C ILE A 145 -16.75 1.76 5.66
N ILE A 146 -15.48 1.69 5.28
CA ILE A 146 -14.91 0.52 4.62
C ILE A 146 -13.63 0.10 5.34
N SER A 147 -13.55 -1.18 5.69
CA SER A 147 -12.30 -1.81 6.09
C SER A 147 -11.82 -2.71 4.94
N PHE A 148 -10.66 -2.39 4.37
CA PHE A 148 -10.07 -3.15 3.27
C PHE A 148 -9.20 -4.28 3.80
N GLY A 149 -9.14 -5.38 3.08
CA GLY A 149 -8.17 -6.44 3.28
C GLY A 149 -7.17 -6.50 2.13
N SER A 150 -6.08 -7.21 2.32
CA SER A 150 -5.01 -7.38 1.33
C SER A 150 -4.39 -6.06 0.85
N GLU A 151 -4.27 -5.10 1.76
CA GLU A 151 -3.53 -3.87 1.52
C GLU A 151 -2.05 -4.18 1.39
N GLU A 152 -1.50 -4.89 2.35
CA GLU A 152 -0.10 -5.33 2.44
C GLU A 152 0.35 -6.22 1.26
N ALA A 153 -0.60 -6.81 0.56
CA ALA A 153 -0.37 -7.56 -0.68
C ALA A 153 -0.46 -6.70 -1.94
N GLY A 154 -0.34 -5.37 -1.83
CA GLY A 154 -0.36 -4.41 -2.93
C GLY A 154 -1.74 -3.83 -3.22
N VAL A 155 -2.45 -3.40 -2.18
CA VAL A 155 -3.70 -2.61 -2.23
C VAL A 155 -4.82 -3.37 -2.97
N ARG A 156 -4.85 -4.70 -2.86
CA ARG A 156 -5.76 -5.55 -3.67
C ARG A 156 -7.23 -5.31 -3.35
N GLY A 157 -7.56 -5.16 -2.06
CA GLY A 157 -8.93 -4.98 -1.62
C GLY A 157 -9.55 -3.68 -2.13
N SER A 158 -8.85 -2.55 -1.98
CA SER A 158 -9.32 -1.25 -2.47
C SER A 158 -9.39 -1.19 -4.00
N LYS A 159 -8.40 -1.77 -4.71
CA LYS A 159 -8.45 -1.91 -6.18
C LYS A 159 -9.67 -2.72 -6.65
N ALA A 160 -9.97 -3.83 -5.98
CA ALA A 160 -11.13 -4.66 -6.31
C ALA A 160 -12.45 -3.91 -6.04
N TYR A 161 -12.52 -3.17 -4.94
CA TYR A 161 -13.69 -2.34 -4.62
C TYR A 161 -13.91 -1.27 -5.68
N VAL A 162 -12.89 -0.49 -6.02
CA VAL A 162 -12.98 0.55 -7.04
C VAL A 162 -13.37 -0.04 -8.40
N LYS A 163 -12.77 -1.16 -8.81
CA LYS A 163 -13.13 -1.84 -10.06
C LYS A 163 -14.61 -2.24 -10.10
N LYS A 164 -15.11 -2.81 -9.00
CA LYS A 164 -16.51 -3.25 -8.88
C LYS A 164 -17.50 -2.08 -8.91
N HIS A 165 -17.16 -0.97 -8.25
CA HIS A 165 -18.04 0.19 -8.07
C HIS A 165 -17.73 1.36 -9.02
N LEU A 166 -16.81 1.19 -9.98
CA LEU A 166 -16.29 2.26 -10.82
C LEU A 166 -17.37 3.08 -11.53
N LYS A 167 -18.41 2.41 -12.06
CA LYS A 167 -19.52 3.07 -12.77
C LYS A 167 -20.32 3.99 -11.86
N GLU A 168 -20.53 3.56 -10.62
CA GLU A 168 -21.24 4.32 -9.60
C GLU A 168 -20.39 5.51 -9.12
N LEU A 169 -19.13 5.24 -8.73
CA LEU A 169 -18.21 6.24 -8.19
C LEU A 169 -17.92 7.37 -9.21
N LYS A 170 -17.85 7.04 -10.51
CA LYS A 170 -17.67 8.05 -11.57
C LYS A 170 -18.88 8.95 -11.82
N LYS A 171 -20.08 8.50 -11.48
CA LYS A 171 -21.31 9.27 -11.68
C LYS A 171 -21.59 10.26 -10.55
N LYS A 172 -20.91 10.10 -9.42
CA LYS A 172 -21.16 10.86 -8.19
C LYS A 172 -19.90 11.62 -7.78
N GLU A 173 -20.10 12.72 -7.08
CA GLU A 173 -18.99 13.44 -6.43
C GLU A 173 -18.47 12.57 -5.29
N THR A 174 -17.28 11.96 -5.46
CA THR A 174 -16.76 10.96 -4.55
C THR A 174 -15.46 11.44 -3.90
N TYR A 175 -15.44 11.41 -2.56
CA TYR A 175 -14.28 11.71 -1.74
C TYR A 175 -13.87 10.47 -0.95
N VAL A 176 -12.55 10.26 -0.80
CA VAL A 176 -11.98 9.17 -0.01
C VAL A 176 -11.05 9.75 1.04
N ILE A 177 -11.30 9.42 2.29
CA ILE A 177 -10.45 9.73 3.43
C ILE A 177 -9.92 8.39 3.94
N ASN A 178 -8.69 8.09 3.59
CA ASN A 178 -8.02 6.87 4.03
C ASN A 178 -7.18 7.19 5.27
N HIS A 179 -7.40 6.43 6.33
CA HIS A 179 -6.60 6.49 7.54
C HIS A 179 -5.58 5.36 7.48
N ASP A 180 -4.30 5.73 7.66
CA ASP A 180 -3.21 4.79 7.63
C ASP A 180 -2.13 5.20 8.63
N THR A 181 -1.72 4.23 9.44
CA THR A 181 -0.64 4.39 10.45
C THR A 181 -0.83 5.62 11.34
N LEU A 182 -1.88 5.58 12.20
CA LEU A 182 -2.25 6.64 13.14
C LEU A 182 -1.75 6.35 14.56
#